data_80293d8077bdef79c518d2dcaa517ebc
#
_entry.id   80293d8077bdef79c518d2dcaa517ebc
#
_cell.length_a   1.000
_cell.length_b   1.000
_cell.length_c   1.000
_cell.angle_alpha   90.00
_cell.angle_beta   90.00
_cell.angle_gamma   90.00
#
_symmetry.space_group_name_H-M   'P 1'
#
loop_
_entity.id
_entity.type
_entity.pdbx_description
1 polymer ?
#
loop_
_entity_poly.entity_id
_entity_poly.type
_entity_poly.pdbx_seq_one_letter_code
_entity_poly.pdbx_strand_id
1 'polypeptide(L)'
;MDTTTEPQSGLARLRSRLRLLYHGHAPGAVRFQRAVLVVDLAIIAFFIVGPILRDRPSYLWIDLAVVILLLADIVARGLASTDMPRWLRQPTTLVDLFILVTLLLPAWLANFGFLRILRLWTLSRSGSLWLPLRKHGLREWEETGRAVVNLLTFLFVVASFIFTFFAGADTGIAGYIDALYFTVTSVTTTGYGDITLPGTWGRVVSIVVMIIGITLFVRLARALFRPAKVAFACPQCGLGHHDPDAVHCKACGHVLNIPDAGR
;
A
#
# COMPACT_ATOMS: atom_id res chain seq x y z
N MET A 1 -22.33 36.81 31.33
CA MET A 1 -21.38 36.22 30.38
C MET A 1 -22.14 35.18 29.59
N ASP A 2 -22.80 35.64 28.54
CA ASP A 2 -23.63 34.81 27.67
C ASP A 2 -22.69 34.06 26.69
N THR A 3 -22.59 32.76 26.84
CA THR A 3 -22.01 31.87 25.82
C THR A 3 -23.15 31.54 24.84
N THR A 4 -23.35 32.38 23.84
CA THR A 4 -24.17 32.07 22.67
C THR A 4 -23.52 30.90 21.93
N THR A 5 -24.00 29.69 22.19
CA THR A 5 -23.78 28.52 21.36
C THR A 5 -24.45 28.74 20.01
N GLU A 6 -23.70 29.24 19.03
CA GLU A 6 -24.17 29.27 17.65
C GLU A 6 -24.57 27.83 17.23
N PRO A 7 -25.72 27.67 16.54
CA PRO A 7 -26.13 26.37 16.02
C PRO A 7 -25.13 25.93 14.98
N GLN A 8 -24.24 24.99 15.35
CA GLN A 8 -23.30 24.40 14.40
C GLN A 8 -24.09 23.87 13.20
N SER A 9 -23.80 24.37 12.02
CA SER A 9 -24.41 23.92 10.77
C SER A 9 -24.35 22.40 10.67
N GLY A 10 -25.37 21.76 10.08
CA GLY A 10 -25.42 20.29 9.95
C GLY A 10 -24.14 19.72 9.35
N LEU A 11 -23.48 20.45 8.43
CA LEU A 11 -22.19 20.13 7.85
C LEU A 11 -21.04 20.14 8.86
N ALA A 12 -21.03 21.07 9.81
CA ALA A 12 -19.99 21.11 10.85
C ALA A 12 -20.10 19.90 11.80
N ARG A 13 -21.32 19.47 12.13
CA ARG A 13 -21.55 18.25 12.93
C ARG A 13 -21.16 16.98 12.17
N LEU A 14 -21.46 16.90 10.87
CA LEU A 14 -21.04 15.78 10.03
C LEU A 14 -19.52 15.69 9.95
N ARG A 15 -18.85 16.82 9.71
CA ARG A 15 -17.40 16.92 9.63
C ARG A 15 -16.72 16.48 10.93
N SER A 16 -17.21 16.92 12.08
CA SER A 16 -16.68 16.52 13.39
C SER A 16 -16.88 15.02 13.66
N ARG A 17 -18.05 14.44 13.31
CA ARG A 17 -18.31 13.01 13.43
C ARG A 17 -17.38 12.18 12.52
N LEU A 18 -17.22 12.57 11.25
CA LEU A 18 -16.32 11.88 10.32
C LEU A 18 -14.88 11.93 10.81
N ARG A 19 -14.42 13.08 11.32
CA ARG A 19 -13.08 13.19 11.90
C ARG A 19 -12.87 12.24 13.08
N LEU A 20 -13.85 12.13 13.97
CA LEU A 20 -13.80 11.19 15.09
C LEU A 20 -13.82 9.72 14.63
N LEU A 21 -14.52 9.37 13.54
CA LEU A 21 -14.58 8.03 13.00
C LEU A 21 -13.26 7.64 12.30
N TYR A 22 -12.68 8.53 11.49
CA TYR A 22 -11.45 8.22 10.76
C TYR A 22 -10.18 8.31 11.61
N HIS A 23 -10.11 9.21 12.60
CA HIS A 23 -8.92 9.45 13.41
C HIS A 23 -9.09 9.11 14.90
N GLY A 24 -10.30 8.76 15.34
CA GLY A 24 -10.59 8.47 16.73
C GLY A 24 -10.14 7.07 17.16
N HIS A 25 -9.96 6.88 18.47
CA HIS A 25 -9.59 5.61 19.10
C HIS A 25 -10.76 4.96 19.86
N ALA A 26 -11.94 5.57 19.84
CA ALA A 26 -13.14 5.02 20.47
C ALA A 26 -13.53 3.65 19.84
N PRO A 27 -14.16 2.73 20.60
CA PRO A 27 -14.53 1.41 20.10
C PRO A 27 -15.43 1.46 18.87
N GLY A 28 -16.28 2.50 18.73
CA GLY A 28 -17.08 2.75 17.54
C GLY A 28 -16.24 3.16 16.33
N ALA A 29 -15.24 4.02 16.52
CA ALA A 29 -14.32 4.43 15.45
C ALA A 29 -13.47 3.25 14.96
N VAL A 30 -12.99 2.39 15.86
CA VAL A 30 -12.23 1.20 15.49
C VAL A 30 -13.09 0.21 14.69
N ARG A 31 -14.37 0.03 15.04
CA ARG A 31 -15.29 -0.81 14.24
C ARG A 31 -15.52 -0.24 12.85
N PHE A 32 -15.73 1.07 12.75
CA PHE A 32 -15.87 1.75 11.47
C PHE A 32 -14.62 1.61 10.59
N GLN A 33 -13.41 1.86 11.14
CA GLN A 33 -12.14 1.70 10.41
C GLN A 33 -11.93 0.26 9.92
N ARG A 34 -12.35 -0.76 10.71
CA ARG A 34 -12.33 -2.15 10.25
C ARG A 34 -13.31 -2.41 9.12
N ALA A 35 -14.52 -1.85 9.19
CA ALA A 35 -15.51 -2.00 8.12
C ALA A 35 -14.99 -1.37 6.81
N VAL A 36 -14.42 -0.16 6.87
CA VAL A 36 -13.78 0.48 5.71
C VAL A 36 -12.64 -0.39 5.17
N LEU A 37 -11.80 -0.95 6.04
CA LEU A 37 -10.72 -1.87 5.63
C LEU A 37 -11.24 -3.11 4.89
N VAL A 38 -12.31 -3.74 5.39
CA VAL A 38 -12.92 -4.90 4.75
C VAL A 38 -13.48 -4.53 3.38
N VAL A 39 -14.14 -3.38 3.26
CA VAL A 39 -14.64 -2.85 1.97
C VAL A 39 -13.48 -2.61 1.01
N ASP A 40 -12.40 -1.97 1.45
CA ASP A 40 -11.21 -1.72 0.63
C ASP A 40 -10.58 -3.04 0.14
N LEU A 41 -10.47 -4.05 1.01
CA LEU A 41 -9.96 -5.37 0.62
C LEU A 41 -10.89 -6.08 -0.37
N ALA A 42 -12.21 -5.95 -0.21
CA ALA A 42 -13.17 -6.48 -1.17
C ALA A 42 -13.07 -5.80 -2.55
N ILE A 43 -12.87 -4.48 -2.58
CA ILE A 43 -12.62 -3.73 -3.82
C ILE A 43 -11.34 -4.20 -4.51
N ILE A 44 -10.25 -4.41 -3.76
CA ILE A 44 -9.00 -4.92 -4.30
C ILE A 44 -9.17 -6.33 -4.85
N ALA A 45 -9.83 -7.21 -4.10
CA ALA A 45 -10.15 -8.57 -4.56
C ALA A 45 -10.98 -8.55 -5.85
N PHE A 46 -11.97 -7.66 -5.94
CA PHE A 46 -12.74 -7.44 -7.16
C PHE A 46 -11.85 -6.99 -8.34
N PHE A 47 -10.88 -6.11 -8.14
CA PHE A 47 -9.97 -5.68 -9.20
C PHE A 47 -9.03 -6.79 -9.68
N ILE A 48 -8.62 -7.69 -8.78
CA ILE A 48 -7.79 -8.85 -9.13
C ILE A 48 -8.60 -9.88 -9.93
N VAL A 49 -9.85 -10.12 -9.54
CA VAL A 49 -10.73 -11.13 -10.17
C VAL A 49 -11.50 -10.54 -11.36
N GLY A 50 -11.61 -9.21 -11.43
CA GLY A 50 -12.38 -8.47 -12.44
C GLY A 50 -12.12 -8.89 -13.90
N PRO A 51 -10.87 -9.11 -14.35
CA PRO A 51 -10.59 -9.58 -15.68
C PRO A 51 -11.28 -10.91 -16.04
N ILE A 52 -11.46 -11.79 -15.05
CA ILE A 52 -12.12 -13.10 -15.21
C ILE A 52 -13.66 -12.95 -15.25
N LEU A 53 -14.18 -11.89 -14.61
CA LEU A 53 -15.63 -11.65 -14.51
C LEU A 53 -16.15 -10.71 -15.61
N ARG A 54 -15.31 -10.18 -16.45
CA ARG A 54 -15.63 -9.10 -17.41
C ARG A 54 -16.76 -9.45 -18.37
N ASP A 55 -16.91 -10.72 -18.72
CA ASP A 55 -17.92 -11.22 -19.67
C ASP A 55 -19.29 -11.46 -19.00
N ARG A 56 -19.42 -11.23 -17.70
CA ARG A 56 -20.69 -11.44 -16.99
C ARG A 56 -21.53 -10.17 -16.97
N PRO A 57 -22.85 -10.26 -17.21
CA PRO A 57 -23.74 -9.09 -17.20
C PRO A 57 -23.79 -8.36 -15.84
N SER A 58 -23.47 -9.07 -14.76
CA SER A 58 -23.39 -8.50 -13.41
C SER A 58 -22.17 -7.59 -13.20
N TYR A 59 -21.17 -7.65 -14.07
CA TYR A 59 -19.93 -6.88 -13.93
C TYR A 59 -20.17 -5.38 -13.87
N LEU A 60 -21.04 -4.85 -14.73
CA LEU A 60 -21.36 -3.41 -14.76
C LEU A 60 -21.98 -2.90 -13.47
N TRP A 61 -22.88 -3.68 -12.84
CA TRP A 61 -23.49 -3.30 -11.59
C TRP A 61 -22.52 -3.28 -10.42
N ILE A 62 -21.59 -4.26 -10.42
CA ILE A 62 -20.55 -4.33 -9.38
C ILE A 62 -19.54 -3.19 -9.58
N ASP A 63 -19.13 -2.90 -10.81
CA ASP A 63 -18.23 -1.79 -11.13
C ASP A 63 -18.84 -0.44 -10.71
N LEU A 64 -20.13 -0.21 -10.99
CA LEU A 64 -20.87 0.96 -10.54
C LEU A 64 -20.92 1.06 -9.00
N ALA A 65 -21.19 -0.04 -8.31
CA ALA A 65 -21.19 -0.08 -6.85
C ALA A 65 -19.82 0.29 -6.28
N VAL A 66 -18.73 -0.22 -6.88
CA VAL A 66 -17.35 0.12 -6.51
C VAL A 66 -17.07 1.61 -6.71
N VAL A 67 -17.51 2.19 -7.85
CA VAL A 67 -17.38 3.65 -8.11
C VAL A 67 -18.05 4.46 -6.99
N ILE A 68 -19.28 4.11 -6.64
CA ILE A 68 -20.05 4.83 -5.61
C ILE A 68 -19.34 4.72 -4.24
N LEU A 69 -18.87 3.52 -3.89
CA LEU A 69 -18.16 3.29 -2.62
C LEU A 69 -16.85 4.08 -2.56
N LEU A 70 -16.07 4.08 -3.63
CA LEU A 70 -14.80 4.84 -3.71
C LEU A 70 -15.05 6.34 -3.64
N LEU A 71 -16.05 6.84 -4.37
CA LEU A 71 -16.43 8.25 -4.33
C LEU A 71 -16.85 8.66 -2.92
N ALA A 72 -17.70 7.86 -2.27
CA ALA A 72 -18.15 8.11 -0.91
C ALA A 72 -16.98 8.14 0.08
N ASP A 73 -16.04 7.21 -0.03
CA ASP A 73 -14.83 7.15 0.83
C ASP A 73 -13.91 8.36 0.61
N ILE A 74 -13.65 8.75 -0.65
CA ILE A 74 -12.85 9.96 -0.97
C ILE A 74 -13.51 11.22 -0.43
N VAL A 75 -14.81 11.39 -0.64
CA VAL A 75 -15.56 12.54 -0.12
C VAL A 75 -15.55 12.56 1.40
N ALA A 76 -15.79 11.42 2.06
CA ALA A 76 -15.79 11.33 3.52
C ALA A 76 -14.41 11.69 4.11
N ARG A 77 -13.31 11.22 3.52
CA ARG A 77 -11.94 11.57 3.91
C ARG A 77 -11.63 13.05 3.65
N GLY A 78 -12.09 13.59 2.54
CA GLY A 78 -11.98 15.01 2.22
C GLY A 78 -12.69 15.89 3.26
N LEU A 79 -13.91 15.55 3.61
CA LEU A 79 -14.68 16.25 4.66
C LEU A 79 -14.05 16.12 6.05
N ALA A 80 -13.44 14.98 6.36
CA ALA A 80 -12.74 14.75 7.62
C ALA A 80 -11.39 15.49 7.71
N SER A 81 -10.81 15.90 6.58
CA SER A 81 -9.52 16.60 6.55
C SER A 81 -9.63 18.02 7.12
N THR A 82 -8.54 18.49 7.75
CA THR A 82 -8.44 19.86 8.29
C THR A 82 -8.04 20.84 7.19
N ASP A 83 -7.07 20.44 6.35
CA ASP A 83 -6.46 21.24 5.29
C ASP A 83 -6.71 20.57 3.95
N MET A 84 -7.76 21.00 3.23
CA MET A 84 -8.14 20.47 1.92
C MET A 84 -7.00 20.52 0.88
N PRO A 85 -6.25 21.64 0.70
CA PRO A 85 -5.20 21.71 -0.30
C PRO A 85 -4.02 20.77 0.01
N ARG A 86 -3.68 20.60 1.29
CA ARG A 86 -2.64 19.66 1.71
C ARG A 86 -3.08 18.21 1.50
N TRP A 87 -4.35 17.89 1.82
CA TRP A 87 -4.94 16.57 1.61
C TRP A 87 -4.99 16.18 0.13
N LEU A 88 -5.41 17.09 -0.76
CA LEU A 88 -5.43 16.86 -2.21
C LEU A 88 -4.05 16.59 -2.81
N ARG A 89 -2.98 17.19 -2.23
CA ARG A 89 -1.59 16.97 -2.68
C ARG A 89 -0.96 15.70 -2.12
N GLN A 90 -1.65 14.97 -1.26
CA GLN A 90 -1.13 13.68 -0.77
C GLN A 90 -1.09 12.66 -1.91
N PRO A 91 0.03 11.93 -2.10
CA PRO A 91 0.16 10.97 -3.20
C PRO A 91 -0.90 9.86 -3.12
N THR A 92 -1.35 9.49 -1.91
CA THR A 92 -2.44 8.53 -1.73
C THR A 92 -3.77 9.03 -2.28
N THR A 93 -4.10 10.30 -2.05
CA THR A 93 -5.34 10.93 -2.55
C THR A 93 -5.29 11.08 -4.07
N LEU A 94 -4.13 11.47 -4.63
CA LEU A 94 -3.95 11.58 -6.08
C LEU A 94 -4.14 10.22 -6.78
N VAL A 95 -3.59 9.15 -6.20
CA VAL A 95 -3.79 7.79 -6.72
C VAL A 95 -5.26 7.37 -6.64
N ASP A 96 -5.93 7.59 -5.50
CA ASP A 96 -7.35 7.26 -5.35
C ASP A 96 -8.23 8.05 -6.34
N LEU A 97 -7.94 9.35 -6.54
CA LEU A 97 -8.64 10.19 -7.51
C LEU A 97 -8.40 9.71 -8.95
N PHE A 98 -7.15 9.34 -9.28
CA PHE A 98 -6.82 8.79 -10.58
C PHE A 98 -7.56 7.47 -10.84
N ILE A 99 -7.60 6.57 -9.86
CA ILE A 99 -8.38 5.32 -9.96
C ILE A 99 -9.85 5.63 -10.20
N LEU A 100 -10.44 6.59 -9.49
CA LEU A 100 -11.82 7.01 -9.69
C LEU A 100 -12.07 7.51 -11.12
N VAL A 101 -11.15 8.32 -11.67
CA VAL A 101 -11.24 8.81 -13.06
C VAL A 101 -11.17 7.67 -14.06
N THR A 102 -10.29 6.66 -13.86
CA THR A 102 -10.22 5.48 -14.74
C THR A 102 -11.47 4.60 -14.69
N LEU A 103 -12.21 4.63 -13.59
CA LEU A 103 -13.48 3.93 -13.44
C LEU A 103 -14.64 4.69 -14.11
N LEU A 104 -14.64 6.04 -14.03
CA LEU A 104 -15.67 6.88 -14.62
C LEU A 104 -15.56 7.02 -16.15
N LEU A 105 -14.34 6.90 -16.69
CA LEU A 105 -14.04 7.07 -18.12
C LEU A 105 -13.43 5.79 -18.74
N PRO A 106 -14.11 4.63 -18.65
CA PRO A 106 -13.55 3.37 -19.11
C PRO A 106 -13.26 3.36 -20.60
N ALA A 107 -14.04 4.08 -21.44
CA ALA A 107 -13.85 4.14 -22.88
C ALA A 107 -12.53 4.79 -23.30
N TRP A 108 -12.03 5.78 -22.55
CA TRP A 108 -10.81 6.53 -22.85
C TRP A 108 -9.58 5.99 -22.13
N LEU A 109 -9.79 5.36 -20.98
CA LEU A 109 -8.73 4.95 -20.05
C LEU A 109 -8.70 3.42 -19.83
N ALA A 110 -9.27 2.62 -20.74
CA ALA A 110 -9.30 1.16 -20.63
C ALA A 110 -7.90 0.56 -20.44
N ASN A 111 -6.91 1.09 -21.16
CA ASN A 111 -5.52 0.64 -21.08
C ASN A 111 -4.85 0.94 -19.72
N PHE A 112 -5.39 1.86 -18.94
CA PHE A 112 -4.87 2.22 -17.62
C PHE A 112 -5.61 1.55 -16.46
N GLY A 113 -6.57 0.67 -16.76
CA GLY A 113 -7.35 -0.05 -15.74
C GLY A 113 -6.51 -0.85 -14.75
N PHE A 114 -5.31 -1.27 -15.14
CA PHE A 114 -4.37 -1.98 -14.27
C PHE A 114 -3.88 -1.12 -13.09
N LEU A 115 -3.90 0.21 -13.21
CA LEU A 115 -3.47 1.11 -12.12
C LEU A 115 -4.39 1.06 -10.90
N ARG A 116 -5.57 0.43 -11.02
CA ARG A 116 -6.48 0.15 -9.89
C ARG A 116 -5.79 -0.66 -8.78
N ILE A 117 -4.78 -1.48 -9.12
CA ILE A 117 -3.96 -2.22 -8.18
C ILE A 117 -3.19 -1.29 -7.20
N LEU A 118 -2.92 -0.04 -7.61
CA LEU A 118 -2.31 0.96 -6.73
C LEU A 118 -3.15 1.24 -5.46
N ARG A 119 -4.43 0.85 -5.44
CA ARG A 119 -5.26 0.88 -4.23
C ARG A 119 -4.65 0.06 -3.10
N LEU A 120 -3.99 -1.06 -3.40
CA LEU A 120 -3.28 -1.87 -2.41
C LEU A 120 -2.15 -1.06 -1.74
N TRP A 121 -1.44 -0.25 -2.51
CA TRP A 121 -0.40 0.63 -1.99
C TRP A 121 -0.98 1.74 -1.10
N THR A 122 -2.07 2.41 -1.53
CA THR A 122 -2.71 3.45 -0.71
C THR A 122 -3.24 2.88 0.59
N LEU A 123 -3.82 1.68 0.57
CA LEU A 123 -4.28 0.97 1.75
C LEU A 123 -3.14 0.61 2.70
N SER A 124 -1.99 0.14 2.18
CA SER A 124 -0.82 -0.15 3.01
C SER A 124 -0.27 1.09 3.73
N ARG A 125 -0.49 2.27 3.16
CA ARG A 125 -0.12 3.58 3.75
C ARG A 125 -1.10 4.04 4.82
N SER A 126 -2.34 3.63 4.78
CA SER A 126 -3.41 4.13 5.67
C SER A 126 -3.24 3.70 7.11
N GLY A 127 -2.33 3.00 7.56
CA GLY A 127 -2.13 2.58 8.97
C GLY A 127 -3.24 1.69 9.54
N SER A 128 -4.46 1.75 9.02
CA SER A 128 -5.60 0.94 9.46
C SER A 128 -5.39 -0.56 9.19
N LEU A 129 -4.71 -0.88 8.09
CA LEU A 129 -4.32 -2.25 7.75
C LEU A 129 -3.45 -2.90 8.84
N TRP A 130 -2.60 -2.11 9.51
CA TRP A 130 -1.63 -2.60 10.49
C TRP A 130 -2.12 -2.58 11.94
N LEU A 131 -3.32 -2.04 12.20
CA LEU A 131 -3.93 -2.00 13.52
C LEU A 131 -4.02 -3.38 14.20
N PRO A 132 -4.40 -4.48 13.53
CA PRO A 132 -4.43 -5.80 14.16
C PRO A 132 -3.05 -6.27 14.61
N LEU A 133 -2.02 -6.11 13.77
CA LEU A 133 -0.64 -6.49 14.10
C LEU A 133 -0.11 -5.72 15.31
N ARG A 134 -0.38 -4.40 15.36
CA ARG A 134 0.02 -3.56 16.50
C ARG A 134 -0.63 -3.98 17.80
N LYS A 135 -1.89 -4.43 17.77
CA LYS A 135 -2.62 -4.91 18.97
C LYS A 135 -2.10 -6.23 19.51
N HIS A 136 -1.59 -7.09 18.65
CA HIS A 136 -1.01 -8.39 19.04
C HIS A 136 0.49 -8.30 19.34
N GLY A 137 1.06 -7.11 19.46
CA GLY A 137 2.50 -6.92 19.75
C GLY A 137 3.43 -7.19 18.57
N LEU A 138 2.89 -7.53 17.39
CA LEU A 138 3.63 -7.87 16.17
C LEU A 138 4.02 -6.62 15.37
N ARG A 139 4.42 -5.57 16.05
CA ARG A 139 4.78 -4.28 15.41
C ARG A 139 5.97 -4.40 14.47
N GLU A 140 6.87 -5.32 14.72
CA GLU A 140 8.05 -5.60 13.87
C GLU A 140 7.64 -6.11 12.47
N TRP A 141 6.55 -6.88 12.39
CA TRP A 141 6.03 -7.40 11.13
C TRP A 141 5.33 -6.35 10.26
N GLU A 142 5.02 -5.17 10.81
CA GLU A 142 4.44 -4.09 10.03
C GLU A 142 5.41 -3.58 8.95
N GLU A 143 6.70 -3.44 9.26
CA GLU A 143 7.71 -3.00 8.29
C GLU A 143 7.88 -4.02 7.18
N THR A 144 7.96 -5.30 7.53
CA THR A 144 8.05 -6.41 6.58
C THR A 144 6.79 -6.49 5.72
N GLY A 145 5.61 -6.42 6.31
CA GLY A 145 4.35 -6.43 5.58
C GLY A 145 4.23 -5.26 4.60
N ARG A 146 4.65 -4.06 4.97
CA ARG A 146 4.71 -2.90 4.07
C ARG A 146 5.68 -3.11 2.91
N ALA A 147 6.83 -3.72 3.17
CA ALA A 147 7.81 -4.03 2.13
C ALA A 147 7.26 -5.06 1.13
N VAL A 148 6.59 -6.11 1.63
CA VAL A 148 5.90 -7.13 0.80
C VAL A 148 4.84 -6.46 -0.08
N VAL A 149 3.94 -5.69 0.52
CA VAL A 149 2.85 -5.02 -0.23
C VAL A 149 3.41 -4.07 -1.30
N ASN A 150 4.45 -3.31 -0.98
CA ASN A 150 5.07 -2.40 -1.95
C ASN A 150 5.69 -3.16 -3.13
N LEU A 151 6.42 -4.25 -2.86
CA LEU A 151 7.03 -5.07 -3.91
C LEU A 151 5.94 -5.74 -4.78
N LEU A 152 4.96 -6.39 -4.17
CA LEU A 152 3.86 -7.02 -4.91
C LEU A 152 3.10 -6.01 -5.76
N THR A 153 2.74 -4.85 -5.20
CA THR A 153 2.08 -3.78 -5.98
C THR A 153 2.92 -3.36 -7.17
N PHE A 154 4.22 -3.17 -6.98
CA PHE A 154 5.14 -2.83 -8.05
C PHE A 154 5.19 -3.91 -9.14
N LEU A 155 5.36 -5.19 -8.76
CA LEU A 155 5.39 -6.31 -9.71
C LEU A 155 4.11 -6.37 -10.54
N PHE A 156 2.95 -6.27 -9.92
CA PHE A 156 1.67 -6.33 -10.63
C PHE A 156 1.43 -5.12 -11.53
N VAL A 157 1.79 -3.91 -11.09
CA VAL A 157 1.66 -2.69 -11.91
C VAL A 157 2.56 -2.76 -13.12
N VAL A 158 3.82 -3.14 -12.93
CA VAL A 158 4.80 -3.26 -14.03
C VAL A 158 4.42 -4.37 -15.00
N ALA A 159 4.07 -5.57 -14.50
CA ALA A 159 3.64 -6.66 -15.36
C ALA A 159 2.41 -6.27 -16.19
N SER A 160 1.44 -5.59 -15.58
CA SER A 160 0.26 -5.12 -16.29
C SER A 160 0.58 -4.02 -17.30
N PHE A 161 1.49 -3.11 -16.97
CA PHE A 161 1.99 -2.11 -17.91
C PHE A 161 2.67 -2.78 -19.13
N ILE A 162 3.58 -3.72 -18.87
CA ILE A 162 4.29 -4.45 -19.92
C ILE A 162 3.31 -5.24 -20.78
N PHE A 163 2.36 -5.95 -20.17
CA PHE A 163 1.33 -6.67 -20.92
C PHE A 163 0.48 -5.74 -21.77
N THR A 164 0.12 -4.55 -21.26
CA THR A 164 -0.73 -3.60 -22.00
C THR A 164 -0.03 -2.97 -23.21
N PHE A 165 1.26 -2.66 -23.09
CA PHE A 165 1.98 -1.85 -24.06
C PHE A 165 2.98 -2.63 -24.92
N PHE A 166 3.38 -3.84 -24.49
CA PHE A 166 4.41 -4.64 -25.16
C PHE A 166 3.95 -6.06 -25.51
N ALA A 167 2.71 -6.48 -25.21
CA ALA A 167 2.23 -7.79 -25.63
C ALA A 167 2.18 -7.91 -27.16
N GLY A 168 2.72 -9.00 -27.68
CA GLY A 168 2.74 -9.27 -29.12
C GLY A 168 3.59 -10.49 -29.45
N ALA A 169 3.38 -11.06 -30.63
CA ALA A 169 4.07 -12.28 -31.07
C ALA A 169 5.61 -12.10 -31.15
N ASP A 170 6.05 -10.89 -31.50
CA ASP A 170 7.49 -10.60 -31.67
C ASP A 170 8.25 -10.37 -30.37
N THR A 171 7.54 -10.26 -29.22
CA THR A 171 8.14 -9.92 -27.93
C THR A 171 8.33 -11.11 -27.02
N GLY A 172 7.76 -12.27 -27.36
CA GLY A 172 7.69 -13.42 -26.46
C GLY A 172 6.68 -13.25 -25.31
N ILE A 173 5.91 -12.15 -25.29
CA ILE A 173 4.89 -11.86 -24.28
C ILE A 173 3.51 -12.19 -24.89
N ALA A 174 3.10 -13.45 -24.79
CA ALA A 174 1.80 -13.91 -25.24
C ALA A 174 0.69 -13.66 -24.21
N GLY A 175 1.02 -13.65 -22.93
CA GLY A 175 0.07 -13.52 -21.83
C GLY A 175 0.57 -12.68 -20.67
N TYR A 176 -0.33 -12.46 -19.69
CA TYR A 176 0.00 -11.73 -18.48
C TYR A 176 1.10 -12.42 -17.66
N ILE A 177 1.14 -13.74 -17.68
CA ILE A 177 2.14 -14.54 -16.94
C ILE A 177 3.54 -14.30 -17.50
N ASP A 178 3.68 -14.15 -18.84
CA ASP A 178 4.98 -13.86 -19.46
C ASP A 178 5.49 -12.47 -19.05
N ALA A 179 4.60 -11.48 -19.00
CA ALA A 179 4.92 -10.14 -18.49
C ALA A 179 5.31 -10.15 -17.02
N LEU A 180 4.62 -10.94 -16.20
CA LEU A 180 4.93 -11.11 -14.79
C LEU A 180 6.28 -11.82 -14.61
N TYR A 181 6.53 -12.87 -15.37
CA TYR A 181 7.79 -13.62 -15.41
C TYR A 181 8.97 -12.68 -15.75
N PHE A 182 8.86 -11.90 -16.83
CA PHE A 182 9.86 -10.89 -17.19
C PHE A 182 10.10 -9.91 -16.05
N THR A 183 9.03 -9.42 -15.42
CA THR A 183 9.15 -8.45 -14.33
C THR A 183 9.87 -9.05 -13.14
N VAL A 184 9.50 -10.27 -12.73
CA VAL A 184 10.12 -10.95 -11.59
C VAL A 184 11.59 -11.27 -11.87
N THR A 185 11.91 -11.83 -13.04
CA THR A 185 13.30 -12.17 -13.41
C THR A 185 14.19 -10.94 -13.51
N SER A 186 13.65 -9.80 -13.97
CA SER A 186 14.35 -8.52 -14.03
C SER A 186 14.60 -7.94 -12.63
N VAL A 187 13.60 -7.96 -11.75
CA VAL A 187 13.68 -7.40 -10.38
C VAL A 187 14.58 -8.24 -9.49
N THR A 188 14.56 -9.57 -9.64
CA THR A 188 15.45 -10.48 -8.92
C THR A 188 16.86 -10.54 -9.49
N THR A 189 17.15 -9.77 -10.54
CA THR A 189 18.43 -9.75 -11.26
C THR A 189 18.82 -11.10 -11.90
N THR A 190 17.85 -11.99 -12.09
CA THR A 190 18.07 -13.28 -12.75
C THR A 190 18.31 -13.09 -14.25
N GLY A 191 17.38 -12.40 -14.94
CA GLY A 191 17.52 -11.93 -16.32
C GLY A 191 17.92 -13.02 -17.32
N TYR A 192 17.14 -14.08 -17.46
CA TYR A 192 17.44 -15.17 -18.41
C TYR A 192 17.62 -14.68 -19.85
N GLY A 193 16.97 -13.56 -20.23
CA GLY A 193 17.11 -12.97 -21.57
C GLY A 193 16.24 -13.63 -22.65
N ASP A 194 15.41 -14.55 -22.27
CA ASP A 194 14.43 -15.24 -23.13
C ASP A 194 13.25 -14.32 -23.52
N ILE A 195 12.86 -13.41 -22.62
CA ILE A 195 11.90 -12.34 -22.90
C ILE A 195 12.60 -11.00 -22.71
N THR A 196 12.51 -10.14 -23.73
CA THR A 196 13.10 -8.78 -23.70
C THR A 196 12.15 -7.78 -24.31
N LEU A 197 12.11 -6.55 -23.77
CA LEU A 197 11.28 -5.50 -24.34
C LEU A 197 11.95 -4.89 -25.59
N PRO A 198 11.23 -4.78 -26.70
CA PRO A 198 11.78 -4.35 -27.99
C PRO A 198 12.03 -2.85 -28.05
N GLY A 199 12.97 -2.46 -28.88
CA GLY A 199 13.27 -1.09 -29.22
C GLY A 199 13.91 -0.28 -28.08
N THR A 200 14.21 0.98 -28.36
CA THR A 200 14.87 1.89 -27.40
C THR A 200 13.96 2.19 -26.21
N TRP A 201 12.66 2.36 -26.46
CA TRP A 201 11.67 2.60 -25.40
C TRP A 201 11.57 1.40 -24.44
N GLY A 202 11.52 0.17 -24.97
CA GLY A 202 11.52 -1.03 -24.16
C GLY A 202 12.76 -1.14 -23.27
N ARG A 203 13.94 -0.79 -23.78
CA ARG A 203 15.18 -0.76 -22.99
C ARG A 203 15.14 0.28 -21.87
N VAL A 204 14.62 1.48 -22.14
CA VAL A 204 14.45 2.53 -21.11
C VAL A 204 13.51 2.05 -20.00
N VAL A 205 12.36 1.48 -20.38
CA VAL A 205 11.41 0.89 -19.41
C VAL A 205 12.08 -0.19 -18.57
N SER A 206 12.84 -1.10 -19.19
CA SER A 206 13.57 -2.16 -18.49
C SER A 206 14.55 -1.58 -17.47
N ILE A 207 15.32 -0.55 -17.83
CA ILE A 207 16.26 0.11 -16.90
C ILE A 207 15.52 0.68 -15.70
N VAL A 208 14.42 1.41 -15.91
CA VAL A 208 13.62 1.98 -14.82
C VAL A 208 13.05 0.90 -13.90
N VAL A 209 12.52 -0.19 -14.49
CA VAL A 209 11.98 -1.34 -13.76
C VAL A 209 13.07 -2.00 -12.90
N MET A 210 14.26 -2.21 -13.45
CA MET A 210 15.40 -2.80 -12.74
C MET A 210 15.84 -1.94 -11.55
N ILE A 211 16.00 -0.61 -11.73
CA ILE A 211 16.46 0.29 -10.67
C ILE A 211 15.44 0.36 -9.52
N ILE A 212 14.16 0.55 -9.84
CA ILE A 212 13.11 0.63 -8.82
C ILE A 212 12.90 -0.75 -8.18
N GLY A 213 12.83 -1.79 -8.99
CA GLY A 213 12.57 -3.15 -8.54
C GLY A 213 13.62 -3.68 -7.58
N ILE A 214 14.92 -3.55 -7.91
CA ILE A 214 16.00 -4.00 -7.01
C ILE A 214 15.96 -3.21 -5.68
N THR A 215 15.63 -1.93 -5.72
CA THR A 215 15.52 -1.12 -4.50
C THR A 215 14.42 -1.65 -3.57
N LEU A 216 13.25 -2.00 -4.12
CA LEU A 216 12.14 -2.58 -3.36
C LEU A 216 12.44 -3.99 -2.86
N PHE A 217 13.10 -4.81 -3.69
CA PHE A 217 13.52 -6.16 -3.33
C PHE A 217 14.52 -6.16 -2.17
N VAL A 218 15.55 -5.33 -2.26
CA VAL A 218 16.56 -5.17 -1.18
C VAL A 218 15.90 -4.64 0.10
N ARG A 219 14.92 -3.75 -0.02
CA ARG A 219 14.15 -3.27 1.15
C ARG A 219 13.39 -4.42 1.82
N LEU A 220 12.76 -5.30 1.04
CA LEU A 220 12.09 -6.49 1.57
C LEU A 220 13.09 -7.43 2.22
N ALA A 221 14.22 -7.73 1.56
CA ALA A 221 15.26 -8.58 2.12
C ALA A 221 15.77 -8.04 3.46
N ARG A 222 16.05 -6.73 3.55
CA ARG A 222 16.43 -6.09 4.82
C ARG A 222 15.38 -6.21 5.91
N ALA A 223 14.09 -6.12 5.56
CA ALA A 223 13.01 -6.25 6.53
C ALA A 223 12.88 -7.70 7.05
N LEU A 224 13.11 -8.69 6.19
CA LEU A 224 13.06 -10.11 6.55
C LEU A 224 14.25 -10.56 7.40
N PHE A 225 15.46 -10.08 7.06
CA PHE A 225 16.69 -10.46 7.73
C PHE A 225 17.09 -9.52 8.86
N ARG A 226 16.23 -8.59 9.25
CA ARG A 226 16.49 -7.69 10.37
C ARG A 226 16.47 -8.48 11.68
N PRO A 227 17.59 -8.53 12.43
CA PRO A 227 17.60 -9.20 13.72
C PRO A 227 16.66 -8.49 14.69
N ALA A 228 15.84 -9.26 15.40
CA ALA A 228 15.01 -8.74 16.49
C ALA A 228 15.90 -8.10 17.55
N LYS A 229 15.65 -6.84 17.91
CA LYS A 229 16.39 -6.15 18.97
C LYS A 229 15.62 -6.19 20.27
N VAL A 230 16.36 -6.44 21.35
CA VAL A 230 15.79 -6.39 22.70
C VAL A 230 15.74 -4.94 23.19
N ALA A 231 14.60 -4.55 23.77
CA ALA A 231 14.45 -3.27 24.43
C ALA A 231 15.13 -3.34 25.81
N PHE A 232 16.38 -2.91 25.88
CA PHE A 232 17.17 -2.84 27.09
C PHE A 232 17.93 -1.52 27.12
N ALA A 233 17.64 -0.65 28.08
CA ALA A 233 18.31 0.63 28.19
C ALA A 233 19.68 0.46 28.80
N CYS A 234 20.74 0.89 28.07
CA CYS A 234 22.09 0.88 28.62
C CYS A 234 22.17 1.78 29.85
N PRO A 235 22.63 1.27 31.02
CA PRO A 235 22.69 2.08 32.26
C PRO A 235 23.68 3.24 32.17
N GLN A 236 24.65 3.21 31.25
CA GLN A 236 25.66 4.24 31.11
C GLN A 236 25.30 5.33 30.09
N CYS A 237 24.79 4.97 28.91
CA CYS A 237 24.53 5.93 27.81
C CYS A 237 23.06 6.04 27.42
N GLY A 238 22.16 5.21 28.00
CA GLY A 238 20.73 5.25 27.69
C GLY A 238 20.33 4.69 26.35
N LEU A 239 21.23 4.05 25.55
CA LEU A 239 20.87 3.39 24.30
C LEU A 239 19.80 2.32 24.56
N GLY A 240 18.60 2.47 23.96
CA GLY A 240 17.42 1.70 24.32
C GLY A 240 17.27 0.33 23.65
N HIS A 241 18.08 0.01 22.60
CA HIS A 241 17.91 -1.24 21.84
C HIS A 241 19.26 -1.88 21.57
N HIS A 242 19.38 -3.15 21.91
CA HIS A 242 20.58 -3.97 21.76
C HIS A 242 20.25 -5.28 21.03
N ASP A 243 21.24 -5.93 20.47
CA ASP A 243 21.08 -7.28 19.90
C ASP A 243 20.84 -8.26 21.06
N PRO A 244 20.07 -9.35 20.89
CA PRO A 244 19.69 -10.26 21.97
C PRO A 244 20.89 -10.90 22.68
N ASP A 245 22.00 -11.09 21.95
CA ASP A 245 23.25 -11.69 22.39
C ASP A 245 24.34 -10.65 22.72
N ALA A 246 23.99 -9.35 22.81
CA ALA A 246 24.97 -8.31 23.04
C ALA A 246 25.53 -8.36 24.46
N VAL A 247 26.81 -8.62 24.61
CA VAL A 247 27.56 -8.57 25.87
C VAL A 247 27.95 -7.12 26.20
N HIS A 248 28.17 -6.27 25.20
CA HIS A 248 28.60 -4.89 25.37
C HIS A 248 27.69 -3.92 24.62
N CYS A 249 27.52 -2.74 25.18
CA CYS A 249 26.83 -1.65 24.49
C CYS A 249 27.64 -1.18 23.28
N LYS A 250 27.03 -1.22 22.11
CA LYS A 250 27.69 -0.83 20.85
C LYS A 250 28.04 0.67 20.76
N ALA A 251 27.46 1.52 21.65
CA ALA A 251 27.71 2.95 21.68
C ALA A 251 28.80 3.35 22.67
N CYS A 252 28.81 2.78 23.88
CA CYS A 252 29.74 3.19 24.95
C CYS A 252 30.64 2.07 25.47
N GLY A 253 30.50 0.82 24.97
CA GLY A 253 31.30 -0.31 25.40
C GLY A 253 30.95 -0.88 26.77
N HIS A 254 29.96 -0.34 27.48
CA HIS A 254 29.55 -0.82 28.79
C HIS A 254 29.02 -2.25 28.74
N VAL A 255 29.39 -3.10 29.70
CA VAL A 255 28.90 -4.48 29.81
C VAL A 255 27.40 -4.48 30.07
N LEU A 256 26.66 -5.21 29.26
CA LEU A 256 25.21 -5.34 29.39
C LEU A 256 24.88 -6.71 29.98
N ASN A 257 24.01 -6.71 31.00
CA ASN A 257 23.42 -7.91 31.54
C ASN A 257 21.97 -8.01 31.04
N ILE A 258 21.81 -8.32 29.75
CA ILE A 258 20.50 -8.50 29.15
C ILE A 258 19.93 -9.83 29.66
N PRO A 259 18.75 -9.83 30.32
CA PRO A 259 18.16 -11.07 30.79
C PRO A 259 17.83 -11.96 29.58
N ASP A 260 18.33 -13.17 29.59
CA ASP A 260 17.96 -14.16 28.58
C ASP A 260 16.49 -14.53 28.82
N ALA A 261 15.64 -14.20 27.85
CA ALA A 261 14.19 -14.47 27.94
C ALA A 261 13.84 -15.94 27.69
N GLY A 262 14.83 -16.83 27.74
CA GLY A 262 14.66 -18.29 27.62
C GLY A 262 13.86 -18.62 26.35
N ARG A 263 14.51 -18.79 25.20
CA ARG A 263 13.89 -19.31 23.97
C ARG A 263 13.85 -20.82 23.99
#